data_02a3aaf28dc831e0ab1ed14b522271b5
#
_entry.id   02a3aaf28dc831e0ab1ed14b522271b5
#
_cell.length_a   1.000
_cell.length_b   1.000
_cell.length_c   1.000
_cell.angle_alpha   90.00
_cell.angle_beta   90.00
_cell.angle_gamma   90.00
#
_symmetry.space_group_name_H-M   'P 1'
#
loop_
_entity.id
_entity.type
_entity.pdbx_description
1 polymer ?
#
loop_
_entity_poly.entity_id
_entity_poly.type
_entity_poly.pdbx_seq_one_letter_code
_entity_poly.pdbx_strand_id
1 'polypeptide(L)'
;EKNTNLALILQGTLHNQDATYGRKLYDVDQSNFYASLLFETEFSKQHSLSTGLSFNYDGFDQHYRLTNQVEDGLTKKLVKESVPGAYVQYTFNLNDQLMLMGGIRGDYSSEYGFFVTPRAHVKYNPNEYLHFRLSAGKGYRTNHVLAENNYLLASSRKMKIAPHLDQEEAWNYGASVSAYIPVFGKTLNVNAEYYYTDFLKQVVVDMDSNPHEVAFY
;
A
#
# COMPACT_ATOMS: atom_id res chain seq x y z
N GLU A 1 -11.46 31.62 -14.03
CA GLU A 1 -10.20 30.94 -14.47
C GLU A 1 -10.32 29.47 -14.18
N LYS A 2 -10.08 28.65 -15.20
CA LYS A 2 -9.99 27.20 -15.00
C LYS A 2 -8.64 26.91 -14.36
N ASN A 3 -8.63 26.45 -13.10
CA ASN A 3 -7.42 25.95 -12.47
C ASN A 3 -7.09 24.58 -13.04
N THR A 4 -6.04 24.54 -13.85
CA THR A 4 -5.54 23.29 -14.44
C THR A 4 -4.08 23.16 -14.07
N ASN A 5 -3.73 22.03 -13.48
CA ASN A 5 -2.38 21.70 -13.02
C ASN A 5 -1.88 20.45 -13.73
N LEU A 6 -0.61 20.47 -14.08
CA LEU A 6 0.11 19.29 -14.56
C LEU A 6 1.36 19.12 -13.69
N ALA A 7 1.56 17.93 -13.15
CA ALA A 7 2.73 17.60 -12.34
C ALA A 7 3.38 16.31 -12.81
N LEU A 8 4.71 16.31 -12.85
CA LEU A 8 5.52 15.12 -13.07
C LEU A 8 6.31 14.82 -11.80
N ILE A 9 6.18 13.60 -11.30
CA ILE A 9 6.90 13.10 -10.13
C ILE A 9 7.84 12.00 -10.61
N LEU A 10 9.12 12.12 -10.25
CA LEU A 10 10.13 11.09 -10.49
C LEU A 10 10.83 10.78 -9.19
N GLN A 11 10.98 9.50 -8.87
CA GLN A 11 11.65 9.03 -7.66
C GLN A 11 12.49 7.81 -7.99
N GLY A 12 13.69 7.75 -7.42
CA GLY A 12 14.58 6.58 -7.46
C GLY A 12 15.07 6.25 -6.06
N THR A 13 15.12 4.97 -5.72
CA THR A 13 15.65 4.49 -4.43
C THR A 13 16.55 3.30 -4.68
N LEU A 14 17.73 3.31 -4.05
CA LEU A 14 18.63 2.16 -3.98
C LEU A 14 18.79 1.79 -2.51
N HIS A 15 18.66 0.53 -2.20
CA HIS A 15 18.80 0.00 -0.83
C HIS A 15 19.62 -1.28 -0.88
N ASN A 16 20.59 -1.39 0.02
CA ASN A 16 21.38 -2.58 0.23
C ASN A 16 21.20 -3.04 1.67
N GLN A 17 21.02 -4.33 1.87
CA GLN A 17 20.91 -4.93 3.19
C GLN A 17 21.68 -6.25 3.22
N ASP A 18 22.57 -6.38 4.21
CA ASP A 18 23.26 -7.62 4.54
C ASP A 18 22.83 -8.07 5.93
N ALA A 19 22.25 -9.27 6.04
CA ALA A 19 21.75 -9.80 7.29
C ALA A 19 22.23 -11.24 7.52
N THR A 20 22.98 -11.47 8.60
CA THR A 20 23.52 -12.78 8.96
C THR A 20 22.98 -13.24 10.31
N TYR A 21 22.46 -14.45 10.35
CA TYR A 21 21.88 -15.10 11.53
C TYR A 21 22.54 -16.46 11.75
N GLY A 22 23.71 -16.46 12.39
CA GLY A 22 24.53 -17.64 12.51
C GLY A 22 25.08 -18.12 11.16
N ARG A 23 24.55 -19.26 10.65
CA ARG A 23 24.91 -19.77 9.32
C ARG A 23 23.88 -19.41 8.23
N LYS A 24 22.73 -18.87 8.62
CA LYS A 24 21.72 -18.36 7.70
C LYS A 24 22.04 -16.92 7.31
N LEU A 25 21.72 -16.54 6.10
CA LEU A 25 21.95 -15.17 5.64
C LEU A 25 20.86 -14.75 4.64
N TYR A 26 20.68 -13.45 4.55
CA TYR A 26 19.86 -12.77 3.56
C TYR A 26 20.53 -11.46 3.17
N ASP A 27 21.02 -11.40 1.96
CA ASP A 27 21.64 -10.20 1.38
C ASP A 27 20.79 -9.79 0.19
N VAL A 28 20.49 -8.51 0.07
CA VAL A 28 19.64 -7.97 -1.00
C VAL A 28 20.12 -6.62 -1.48
N ASP A 29 20.20 -6.48 -2.78
CA ASP A 29 20.30 -5.21 -3.50
C ASP A 29 18.93 -4.87 -4.09
N GLN A 30 18.30 -3.82 -3.58
CA GLN A 30 17.00 -3.35 -4.05
C GLN A 30 17.17 -2.07 -4.86
N SER A 31 16.49 -2.02 -5.99
CA SER A 31 16.34 -0.82 -6.81
C SER A 31 14.86 -0.55 -7.07
N ASN A 32 14.43 0.68 -6.84
CA ASN A 32 13.07 1.13 -7.16
C ASN A 32 13.14 2.37 -8.04
N PHE A 33 12.27 2.43 -9.03
CA PHE A 33 12.02 3.62 -9.83
C PHE A 33 10.51 3.86 -9.93
N TYR A 34 10.09 5.08 -9.62
CA TYR A 34 8.70 5.51 -9.74
C TYR A 34 8.59 6.76 -10.59
N ALA A 35 7.66 6.77 -11.54
CA ALA A 35 7.29 7.92 -12.33
C ALA A 35 5.77 8.12 -12.31
N SER A 36 5.30 9.35 -12.18
CA SER A 36 3.87 9.67 -12.22
C SER A 36 3.62 11.00 -12.89
N LEU A 37 2.71 11.01 -13.86
CA LEU A 37 2.19 12.20 -14.52
C LEU A 37 0.77 12.43 -14.01
N LEU A 38 0.53 13.59 -13.40
CA LEU A 38 -0.75 13.97 -12.80
C LEU A 38 -1.33 15.15 -13.56
N PHE A 39 -2.60 15.06 -13.88
CA PHE A 39 -3.38 16.13 -14.47
C PHE A 39 -4.60 16.40 -13.60
N GLU A 40 -4.77 17.64 -13.18
CA GLU A 40 -5.90 18.09 -12.37
C GLU A 40 -6.55 19.29 -13.02
N THR A 41 -7.87 19.30 -13.06
CA THR A 41 -8.64 20.43 -13.58
C THR A 41 -9.93 20.66 -12.80
N GLU A 42 -10.23 21.93 -12.54
CA GLU A 42 -11.50 22.37 -11.97
C GLU A 42 -12.41 22.85 -13.11
N PHE A 43 -13.49 22.14 -13.38
CA PHE A 43 -14.50 22.55 -14.35
C PHE A 43 -15.36 23.69 -13.80
N SER A 44 -15.60 23.69 -12.50
CA SER A 44 -16.28 24.74 -11.73
C SER A 44 -15.84 24.66 -10.27
N LYS A 45 -16.30 25.62 -9.43
CA LYS A 45 -16.07 25.58 -7.97
C LYS A 45 -16.57 24.28 -7.30
N GLN A 46 -17.50 23.58 -7.96
CA GLN A 46 -18.12 22.37 -7.42
C GLN A 46 -17.56 21.09 -8.03
N HIS A 47 -16.90 21.14 -9.18
CA HIS A 47 -16.55 19.96 -9.97
C HIS A 47 -15.06 19.95 -10.31
N SER A 48 -14.34 18.95 -9.86
CA SER A 48 -12.95 18.73 -10.22
C SER A 48 -12.68 17.31 -10.69
N LEU A 49 -11.72 17.19 -11.59
CA LEU A 49 -11.24 15.93 -12.14
C LEU A 49 -9.73 15.84 -11.91
N SER A 50 -9.29 14.72 -11.38
CA SER A 50 -7.89 14.34 -11.32
C SER A 50 -7.70 13.04 -12.10
N THR A 51 -6.70 12.99 -12.96
CA THR A 51 -6.32 11.79 -13.71
C THR A 51 -4.81 11.70 -13.81
N GLY A 52 -4.29 10.52 -14.02
CA GLY A 52 -2.86 10.35 -14.14
C GLY A 52 -2.44 9.00 -14.66
N LEU A 53 -1.16 8.97 -15.07
CA LEU A 53 -0.43 7.79 -15.45
C LEU A 53 0.69 7.56 -14.44
N SER A 54 1.00 6.32 -14.16
CA SER A 54 2.11 5.98 -13.29
C SER A 54 2.86 4.76 -13.80
N PHE A 55 4.10 4.68 -13.41
CA PHE A 55 4.95 3.52 -13.64
C PHE A 55 5.78 3.27 -12.39
N ASN A 56 5.72 2.05 -11.86
CA ASN A 56 6.60 1.60 -10.78
C ASN A 56 7.44 0.43 -11.28
N TYR A 57 8.72 0.45 -10.95
CA TYR A 57 9.64 -0.65 -11.15
C TYR A 57 10.31 -0.99 -9.84
N ASP A 58 10.26 -2.28 -9.47
CA ASP A 58 10.96 -2.84 -8.33
C ASP A 58 11.87 -3.98 -8.78
N GLY A 59 13.12 -3.93 -8.37
CA GLY A 59 14.13 -4.96 -8.60
C GLY A 59 14.74 -5.41 -7.27
N PHE A 60 14.79 -6.72 -7.03
CA PHE A 60 15.44 -7.34 -5.87
C PHE A 60 16.43 -8.39 -6.36
N ASP A 61 17.71 -8.13 -6.20
CA ASP A 61 18.76 -9.14 -6.36
C ASP A 61 19.08 -9.72 -4.99
N GLN A 62 18.62 -10.95 -4.76
CA GLN A 62 18.61 -11.58 -3.44
C GLN A 62 19.58 -12.76 -3.43
N HIS A 63 20.44 -12.79 -2.40
CA HIS A 63 21.32 -13.90 -2.10
C HIS A 63 21.00 -14.41 -0.70
N TYR A 64 20.57 -15.66 -0.57
CA TYR A 64 20.15 -16.16 0.74
C TYR A 64 20.47 -17.62 0.97
N ARG A 65 20.56 -17.97 2.24
CA ARG A 65 20.60 -19.33 2.76
C ARG A 65 19.65 -19.44 3.95
N LEU A 66 18.61 -20.25 3.79
CA LEU A 66 17.53 -20.38 4.77
C LEU A 66 17.78 -21.50 5.78
N THR A 67 18.85 -22.29 5.61
CA THR A 67 19.20 -23.42 6.47
C THR A 67 20.54 -23.20 7.15
N ASN A 68 20.79 -23.96 8.21
CA ASN A 68 22.09 -23.98 8.89
C ASN A 68 23.11 -24.92 8.21
N GLN A 69 22.71 -25.64 7.16
CA GLN A 69 23.57 -26.53 6.40
C GLN A 69 24.31 -25.74 5.34
N VAL A 70 25.63 -25.59 5.51
CA VAL A 70 26.47 -24.82 4.57
C VAL A 70 26.53 -25.48 3.19
N GLU A 71 26.35 -26.79 3.16
CA GLU A 71 26.34 -27.63 1.96
C GLU A 71 25.20 -27.30 1.00
N ASP A 72 24.09 -26.71 1.52
CA ASP A 72 22.95 -26.27 0.69
C ASP A 72 23.31 -25.06 -0.21
N GLY A 73 24.48 -24.45 -0.02
CA GLY A 73 24.95 -23.33 -0.82
C GLY A 73 24.16 -22.03 -0.62
N LEU A 74 24.39 -21.08 -1.51
CA LEU A 74 23.66 -19.82 -1.59
C LEU A 74 22.64 -19.90 -2.72
N THR A 75 21.38 -19.56 -2.42
CA THR A 75 20.37 -19.35 -3.44
C THR A 75 20.45 -17.91 -3.94
N LYS A 76 20.49 -17.73 -5.25
CA LYS A 76 20.38 -16.43 -5.91
C LYS A 76 19.01 -16.31 -6.56
N LYS A 77 18.32 -15.22 -6.28
CA LYS A 77 16.99 -14.97 -6.85
C LYS A 77 16.88 -13.50 -7.27
N LEU A 78 16.70 -13.28 -8.54
CA LEU A 78 16.40 -11.97 -9.10
C LEU A 78 14.89 -11.85 -9.31
N VAL A 79 14.26 -10.90 -8.64
CA VAL A 79 12.85 -10.55 -8.80
C VAL A 79 12.77 -9.17 -9.42
N LYS A 80 11.99 -9.02 -10.48
CA LYS A 80 11.73 -7.74 -11.13
C LYS A 80 10.25 -7.61 -11.37
N GLU A 81 9.67 -6.52 -10.92
CA GLU A 81 8.28 -6.20 -11.15
C GLU A 81 8.16 -4.84 -11.81
N SER A 82 7.32 -4.75 -12.83
CA SER A 82 6.96 -3.49 -13.50
C SER A 82 5.45 -3.31 -13.45
N VAL A 83 5.01 -2.16 -12.97
CA VAL A 83 3.59 -1.86 -12.76
C VAL A 83 3.23 -0.51 -13.41
N PRO A 84 2.93 -0.48 -14.73
CA PRO A 84 2.23 0.65 -15.32
C PRO A 84 0.81 0.74 -14.79
N GLY A 85 0.30 1.97 -14.62
CA GLY A 85 -1.04 2.22 -14.11
C GLY A 85 -1.63 3.53 -14.61
N ALA A 86 -2.96 3.60 -14.54
CA ALA A 86 -3.71 4.81 -14.83
C ALA A 86 -4.87 4.96 -13.85
N TYR A 87 -5.25 6.20 -13.55
CA TYR A 87 -6.39 6.47 -12.70
C TYR A 87 -7.22 7.64 -13.20
N VAL A 88 -8.48 7.64 -12.78
CA VAL A 88 -9.38 8.77 -12.87
C VAL A 88 -10.12 8.93 -11.55
N GLN A 89 -10.25 10.17 -11.09
CA GLN A 89 -10.94 10.55 -9.87
C GLN A 89 -11.78 11.79 -10.14
N TYR A 90 -13.02 11.75 -9.73
CA TYR A 90 -13.93 12.87 -9.80
C TYR A 90 -14.34 13.31 -8.40
N THR A 91 -14.37 14.63 -8.17
CA THR A 91 -14.78 15.23 -6.91
C THR A 91 -15.91 16.23 -7.16
N PHE A 92 -16.98 16.06 -6.40
CA PHE A 92 -18.09 17.01 -6.32
C PHE A 92 -18.09 17.67 -4.95
N ASN A 93 -18.11 19.00 -4.91
CA ASN A 93 -18.07 19.79 -3.69
C ASN A 93 -19.26 20.76 -3.65
N LEU A 94 -20.17 20.57 -2.71
CA LEU A 94 -21.35 21.40 -2.52
C LEU A 94 -21.16 22.32 -1.32
N ASN A 95 -20.84 23.62 -1.59
CA ASN A 95 -20.82 24.70 -0.60
C ASN A 95 -20.07 24.38 0.71
N ASP A 96 -18.95 23.65 0.64
CA ASP A 96 -18.15 23.17 1.78
C ASP A 96 -18.89 22.27 2.77
N GLN A 97 -20.18 22.03 2.58
CA GLN A 97 -20.99 21.14 3.43
C GLN A 97 -20.88 19.67 3.03
N LEU A 98 -20.89 19.40 1.75
CA LEU A 98 -20.83 18.04 1.23
C LEU A 98 -19.76 17.92 0.15
N MET A 99 -18.82 17.01 0.35
CA MET A 99 -17.86 16.60 -0.68
C MET A 99 -18.04 15.11 -0.95
N LEU A 100 -18.21 14.78 -2.21
CA LEU A 100 -18.25 13.41 -2.71
C LEU A 100 -17.06 13.20 -3.65
N MET A 101 -16.27 12.19 -3.41
CA MET A 101 -15.17 11.81 -4.28
C MET A 101 -15.29 10.34 -4.63
N GLY A 102 -15.18 10.03 -5.92
CA GLY A 102 -15.10 8.69 -6.44
C GLY A 102 -13.95 8.55 -7.42
N GLY A 103 -13.23 7.46 -7.36
CA GLY A 103 -12.12 7.21 -8.27
C GLY A 103 -11.93 5.72 -8.53
N ILE A 104 -11.31 5.45 -9.66
CA ILE A 104 -10.91 4.11 -10.07
C ILE A 104 -9.49 4.17 -10.64
N ARG A 105 -8.69 3.19 -10.27
CA ARG A 105 -7.34 3.02 -10.79
C ARG A 105 -7.19 1.60 -11.33
N GLY A 106 -6.58 1.46 -12.50
CA GLY A 106 -6.17 0.19 -13.07
C GLY A 106 -4.64 0.13 -13.17
N ASP A 107 -4.08 -0.98 -12.73
CA ASP A 107 -2.65 -1.28 -12.79
C ASP A 107 -2.43 -2.65 -13.42
N TYR A 108 -1.29 -2.83 -14.07
CA TYR A 108 -0.87 -4.10 -14.63
C TYR A 108 0.49 -4.47 -14.07
N SER A 109 0.52 -5.49 -13.20
CA SER A 109 1.77 -6.06 -12.71
C SER A 109 2.32 -7.09 -13.71
N SER A 110 3.63 -7.02 -14.00
CA SER A 110 4.31 -8.05 -14.80
C SER A 110 4.30 -9.44 -14.18
N GLU A 111 4.07 -9.54 -12.86
CA GLU A 111 4.05 -10.79 -12.09
C GLU A 111 2.63 -11.30 -11.84
N TYR A 112 1.68 -10.38 -11.53
CA TYR A 112 0.34 -10.73 -11.03
C TYR A 112 -0.79 -10.37 -12.01
N GLY A 113 -0.48 -9.71 -13.14
CA GLY A 113 -1.47 -9.32 -14.14
C GLY A 113 -2.24 -8.06 -13.78
N PHE A 114 -3.45 -7.93 -14.30
CA PHE A 114 -4.27 -6.73 -14.18
C PHE A 114 -5.12 -6.72 -12.91
N PHE A 115 -5.16 -5.57 -12.22
CA PHE A 115 -6.00 -5.34 -11.05
C PHE A 115 -6.58 -3.93 -11.02
N VAL A 116 -7.69 -3.78 -10.31
CA VAL A 116 -8.44 -2.52 -10.22
C VAL A 116 -8.67 -2.14 -8.76
N THR A 117 -8.40 -0.87 -8.43
CA THR A 117 -8.58 -0.29 -7.10
C THR A 117 -9.59 0.85 -7.13
N PRO A 118 -10.90 0.57 -6.94
CA PRO A 118 -11.90 1.61 -6.73
C PRO A 118 -11.74 2.24 -5.35
N ARG A 119 -12.08 3.55 -5.24
CA ARG A 119 -12.13 4.27 -3.97
C ARG A 119 -13.24 5.31 -3.96
N ALA A 120 -13.82 5.53 -2.79
CA ALA A 120 -14.83 6.57 -2.58
C ALA A 120 -14.63 7.24 -1.23
N HIS A 121 -14.88 8.54 -1.16
CA HIS A 121 -14.88 9.31 0.07
C HIS A 121 -16.08 10.25 0.11
N VAL A 122 -16.67 10.38 1.29
CA VAL A 122 -17.73 11.33 1.59
C VAL A 122 -17.28 12.16 2.76
N LYS A 123 -17.34 13.48 2.63
CA LYS A 123 -17.18 14.42 3.74
C LYS A 123 -18.47 15.21 3.87
N TYR A 124 -19.03 15.25 5.08
CA TYR A 124 -20.25 16.00 5.38
C TYR A 124 -20.05 16.88 6.61
N ASN A 125 -20.21 18.17 6.43
CA ASN A 125 -20.09 19.19 7.47
C ASN A 125 -21.47 19.85 7.65
N PRO A 126 -22.36 19.33 8.53
CA PRO A 126 -23.67 19.93 8.75
C PRO A 126 -23.58 21.37 9.29
N ASN A 127 -22.51 21.66 10.01
CA ASN A 127 -22.18 22.98 10.55
C ASN A 127 -20.67 23.12 10.78
N GLU A 128 -20.21 24.26 11.29
CA GLU A 128 -18.80 24.54 11.57
C GLU A 128 -18.19 23.72 12.73
N TYR A 129 -19.05 23.11 13.56
CA TYR A 129 -18.62 22.37 14.76
C TYR A 129 -18.54 20.85 14.54
N LEU A 130 -19.13 20.33 13.47
CA LEU A 130 -19.27 18.90 13.31
C LEU A 130 -18.89 18.46 11.88
N HIS A 131 -17.98 17.51 11.79
CA HIS A 131 -17.49 16.99 10.52
C HIS A 131 -17.53 15.46 10.53
N PHE A 132 -18.16 14.89 9.53
CA PHE A 132 -18.22 13.46 9.27
C PHE A 132 -17.39 13.12 8.03
N ARG A 133 -16.68 12.00 8.08
CA ARG A 133 -16.01 11.44 6.91
C ARG A 133 -16.27 9.95 6.83
N LEU A 134 -16.55 9.49 5.62
CA LEU A 134 -16.64 8.06 5.29
C LEU A 134 -15.68 7.79 4.14
N SER A 135 -15.04 6.64 4.16
CA SER A 135 -14.16 6.19 3.08
C SER A 135 -14.33 4.71 2.84
N ALA A 136 -14.21 4.31 1.59
CA ALA A 136 -14.11 2.92 1.18
C ALA A 136 -13.13 2.82 0.01
N GLY A 137 -12.27 1.80 0.02
CA GLY A 137 -11.33 1.60 -1.06
C GLY A 137 -10.75 0.20 -1.05
N LYS A 138 -10.41 -0.29 -2.23
CA LYS A 138 -9.72 -1.56 -2.45
C LYS A 138 -8.23 -1.29 -2.62
N GLY A 139 -7.39 -2.14 -2.09
CA GLY A 139 -5.94 -2.07 -2.20
C GLY A 139 -5.32 -3.42 -2.52
N TYR A 140 -4.13 -3.38 -3.10
CA TYR A 140 -3.27 -4.53 -3.38
C TYR A 140 -1.87 -4.27 -2.84
N ARG A 141 -1.20 -5.34 -2.43
CA ARG A 141 0.19 -5.29 -2.00
C ARG A 141 0.95 -6.51 -2.52
N THR A 142 2.09 -6.29 -3.15
CA THR A 142 3.04 -7.36 -3.47
C THR A 142 3.83 -7.76 -2.24
N ASN A 143 3.98 -9.06 -2.01
CA ASN A 143 4.69 -9.60 -0.87
C ASN A 143 6.16 -9.87 -1.20
N HIS A 144 7.05 -9.30 -0.39
CA HIS A 144 8.49 -9.60 -0.42
C HIS A 144 8.87 -10.35 0.86
N VAL A 145 8.46 -11.63 0.95
CA VAL A 145 8.50 -12.44 2.18
C VAL A 145 9.86 -12.39 2.87
N LEU A 146 10.97 -12.56 2.15
CA LEU A 146 12.31 -12.54 2.74
C LEU A 146 12.72 -11.14 3.18
N ALA A 147 12.45 -10.12 2.38
CA ALA A 147 12.78 -8.73 2.72
C ALA A 147 12.03 -8.28 3.98
N GLU A 148 10.75 -8.65 4.09
CA GLU A 148 9.88 -8.26 5.20
C GLU A 148 10.08 -9.09 6.47
N ASN A 149 10.53 -10.37 6.34
CA ASN A 149 10.54 -11.34 7.44
C ASN A 149 11.91 -12.01 7.65
N ASN A 150 13.01 -11.40 7.18
CA ASN A 150 14.35 -11.99 7.33
C ASN A 150 14.75 -12.19 8.81
N TYR A 151 14.21 -11.40 9.75
CA TYR A 151 14.44 -11.53 11.18
C TYR A 151 14.04 -12.92 11.73
N LEU A 152 13.10 -13.63 11.07
CA LEU A 152 12.72 -14.99 11.45
C LEU A 152 13.83 -16.02 11.18
N LEU A 153 14.83 -15.66 10.38
CA LEU A 153 16.05 -16.48 10.21
C LEU A 153 16.88 -16.59 11.50
N ALA A 154 16.70 -15.67 12.47
CA ALA A 154 17.35 -15.76 13.77
C ALA A 154 16.91 -17.00 14.58
N SER A 155 15.75 -17.57 14.27
CA SER A 155 15.26 -18.78 14.92
C SER A 155 15.96 -20.03 14.35
N SER A 156 15.95 -21.14 15.13
CA SER A 156 16.44 -22.44 14.65
C SER A 156 15.48 -23.10 13.63
N ARG A 157 14.26 -22.55 13.46
CA ARG A 157 13.22 -23.09 12.57
C ARG A 157 13.62 -22.98 11.11
N LYS A 158 13.16 -23.94 10.31
CA LYS A 158 13.31 -23.92 8.86
C LYS A 158 12.25 -23.00 8.26
N MET A 159 12.65 -22.05 7.42
CA MET A 159 11.70 -21.22 6.68
C MET A 159 11.22 -21.96 5.43
N LYS A 160 9.90 -22.04 5.25
CA LYS A 160 9.24 -22.69 4.11
C LYS A 160 8.32 -21.66 3.44
N ILE A 161 8.65 -21.30 2.22
CA ILE A 161 7.88 -20.33 1.42
C ILE A 161 7.16 -21.12 0.32
N ALA A 162 5.85 -20.92 0.19
CA ALA A 162 5.09 -21.52 -0.90
C ALA A 162 5.63 -21.04 -2.26
N PRO A 163 5.64 -21.90 -3.29
CA PRO A 163 6.19 -21.56 -4.61
C PRO A 163 5.51 -20.37 -5.27
N HIS A 164 4.22 -20.21 -5.03
CA HIS A 164 3.40 -19.08 -5.47
C HIS A 164 2.68 -18.48 -4.27
N LEU A 165 2.92 -17.21 -4.06
CA LEU A 165 2.17 -16.37 -3.14
C LEU A 165 1.40 -15.36 -3.96
N ASP A 166 0.09 -15.29 -3.75
CA ASP A 166 -0.74 -14.29 -4.37
C ASP A 166 -0.42 -12.88 -3.83
N GLN A 167 -0.74 -11.85 -4.61
CA GLN A 167 -0.81 -10.48 -4.10
C GLN A 167 -1.83 -10.40 -2.95
N GLU A 168 -1.51 -9.68 -1.90
CA GLU A 168 -2.49 -9.36 -0.87
C GLU A 168 -3.52 -8.39 -1.43
N GLU A 169 -4.77 -8.64 -1.10
CA GLU A 169 -5.92 -7.87 -1.56
C GLU A 169 -6.87 -7.61 -0.40
N ALA A 170 -7.23 -6.35 -0.18
CA ALA A 170 -8.13 -5.98 0.90
C ALA A 170 -9.04 -4.81 0.52
N TRP A 171 -10.24 -4.82 1.10
CA TRP A 171 -11.09 -3.64 1.23
C TRP A 171 -10.83 -2.94 2.54
N ASN A 172 -10.75 -1.62 2.49
CA ASN A 172 -10.62 -0.77 3.66
C ASN A 172 -11.82 0.17 3.76
N TYR A 173 -12.45 0.20 4.93
CA TYR A 173 -13.60 1.06 5.24
C TYR A 173 -13.24 1.94 6.42
N GLY A 174 -13.50 3.23 6.32
CA GLY A 174 -13.22 4.19 7.37
C GLY A 174 -14.41 5.07 7.66
N ALA A 175 -14.63 5.36 8.93
CA ALA A 175 -15.58 6.35 9.40
C ALA A 175 -14.92 7.23 10.46
N SER A 176 -15.06 8.54 10.35
CA SER A 176 -14.57 9.46 11.38
C SER A 176 -15.57 10.58 11.65
N VAL A 177 -15.57 11.05 12.90
CA VAL A 177 -16.29 12.22 13.34
C VAL A 177 -15.34 13.16 14.08
N SER A 178 -15.39 14.45 13.75
CA SER A 178 -14.67 15.49 14.45
C SER A 178 -15.67 16.50 14.98
N ALA A 179 -15.62 16.82 16.28
CA ALA A 179 -16.47 17.81 16.94
C ALA A 179 -15.63 18.91 17.58
N TYR A 180 -16.00 20.16 17.34
CA TYR A 180 -15.39 21.36 17.90
C TYR A 180 -16.37 22.00 18.88
N ILE A 181 -16.23 21.69 20.17
CA ILE A 181 -17.18 22.07 21.20
C ILE A 181 -16.68 23.31 21.93
N PRO A 182 -17.39 24.47 21.88
CA PRO A 182 -17.00 25.61 22.64
C PRO A 182 -17.26 25.39 24.14
N VAL A 183 -16.20 25.51 24.98
CA VAL A 183 -16.23 25.31 26.42
C VAL A 183 -15.44 26.42 27.11
N PHE A 184 -16.10 27.20 27.94
CA PHE A 184 -15.48 28.28 28.74
C PHE A 184 -14.55 29.21 27.93
N GLY A 185 -14.97 29.66 26.73
CA GLY A 185 -14.20 30.55 25.86
C GLY A 185 -13.00 29.88 25.14
N LYS A 186 -12.88 28.56 25.22
CA LYS A 186 -11.92 27.70 24.49
C LYS A 186 -12.67 26.69 23.63
N THR A 187 -11.99 26.07 22.69
CA THR A 187 -12.55 25.01 21.86
C THR A 187 -11.98 23.66 22.28
N LEU A 188 -12.86 22.74 22.66
CA LEU A 188 -12.52 21.32 22.86
C LEU A 188 -12.68 20.60 21.52
N ASN A 189 -11.59 19.99 21.04
CA ASN A 189 -11.61 19.16 19.84
C ASN A 189 -11.73 17.69 20.25
N VAL A 190 -12.76 17.02 19.74
CA VAL A 190 -12.98 15.58 19.93
C VAL A 190 -12.97 14.93 18.57
N ASN A 191 -12.08 13.93 18.39
CA ASN A 191 -12.02 13.11 17.19
C ASN A 191 -12.26 11.66 17.57
N ALA A 192 -13.12 10.97 16.80
CA ALA A 192 -13.30 9.54 16.87
C ALA A 192 -13.19 8.96 15.46
N GLU A 193 -12.45 7.85 15.36
CA GLU A 193 -12.20 7.18 14.09
C GLU A 193 -12.40 5.68 14.26
N TYR A 194 -12.95 5.06 13.23
CA TYR A 194 -13.10 3.61 13.14
C TYR A 194 -12.69 3.16 11.75
N TYR A 195 -11.84 2.13 11.70
CA TYR A 195 -11.42 1.50 10.46
C TYR A 195 -11.68 0.00 10.52
N TYR A 196 -12.13 -0.54 9.40
CA TYR A 196 -12.31 -1.96 9.20
C TYR A 196 -11.63 -2.39 7.90
N THR A 197 -10.80 -3.42 7.97
CA THR A 197 -10.11 -4.00 6.81
C THR A 197 -10.61 -5.42 6.62
N ASP A 198 -11.08 -5.70 5.41
CA ASP A 198 -11.52 -7.02 4.97
C ASP A 198 -10.51 -7.58 3.97
N PHE A 199 -9.73 -8.55 4.39
CA PHE A 199 -8.73 -9.21 3.55
C PHE A 199 -9.40 -10.27 2.67
N LEU A 200 -9.33 -10.08 1.36
CA LEU A 200 -9.77 -11.08 0.37
C LEU A 200 -8.67 -12.10 0.11
N LYS A 201 -7.41 -11.66 0.14
CA LYS A 201 -6.22 -12.48 0.04
C LYS A 201 -5.15 -11.92 0.99
N GLN A 202 -4.51 -12.79 1.73
CA GLN A 202 -3.47 -12.42 2.68
C GLN A 202 -2.44 -13.55 2.77
N VAL A 203 -1.16 -13.19 2.82
CA VAL A 203 -0.11 -14.14 3.15
C VAL A 203 -0.15 -14.44 4.65
N VAL A 204 -0.26 -15.71 4.97
CA VAL A 204 -0.27 -16.18 6.36
C VAL A 204 1.11 -16.68 6.73
N VAL A 205 1.60 -16.21 7.88
CA VAL A 205 2.84 -16.69 8.52
C VAL A 205 2.47 -17.67 9.61
N ASP A 206 2.62 -18.97 9.34
CA ASP A 206 2.33 -20.02 10.30
C ASP A 206 3.58 -20.38 11.10
N MET A 207 3.52 -20.12 12.39
CA MET A 207 4.56 -20.45 13.36
C MET A 207 4.12 -21.51 14.38
N ASP A 208 2.87 -21.93 14.32
CA ASP A 208 2.24 -22.75 15.36
C ASP A 208 2.01 -24.20 14.93
N SER A 209 1.74 -24.44 13.66
CA SER A 209 1.45 -25.81 13.15
C SER A 209 2.64 -26.74 13.26
N ASN A 210 3.88 -26.23 13.14
CA ASN A 210 5.10 -27.05 13.28
C ASN A 210 6.16 -26.27 14.09
N PRO A 211 6.60 -26.81 15.25
CA PRO A 211 7.61 -26.14 16.10
C PRO A 211 8.98 -26.00 15.43
N HIS A 212 9.25 -26.75 14.37
CA HIS A 212 10.53 -26.76 13.63
C HIS A 212 10.50 -25.94 12.33
N GLU A 213 9.35 -25.40 11.94
CA GLU A 213 9.17 -24.67 10.69
C GLU A 213 8.47 -23.32 10.91
N VAL A 214 8.71 -22.38 10.01
CA VAL A 214 7.90 -21.19 9.79
C VAL A 214 7.45 -21.27 8.34
N ALA A 215 6.15 -21.36 8.11
CA ALA A 215 5.59 -21.52 6.77
C ALA A 215 4.87 -20.24 6.32
N PHE A 216 5.02 -19.91 5.03
CA PHE A 216 4.35 -18.80 4.35
C PHE A 216 3.48 -19.37 3.23
N TYR A 217 2.17 -19.05 3.25
CA TYR A 217 1.18 -19.47 2.26
C TYR A 217 0.01 -18.48 2.12
#